data_9f56f5fc635b53394d8c955d933fd864
#
_entry.id   9f56f5fc635b53394d8c955d933fd864
#
_cell.length_a   1.000
_cell.length_b   1.000
_cell.length_c   1.000
_cell.angle_alpha   90.00
_cell.angle_beta   90.00
_cell.angle_gamma   90.00
#
_symmetry.space_group_name_H-M   'P 1'
#
loop_
_entity.id
_entity.type
_entity.pdbx_description
1 polymer ?
#
loop_
_entity_poly.entity_id
_entity_poly.type
_entity_poly.pdbx_seq_one_letter_code
_entity_poly.pdbx_strand_id
1 'polypeptide(L)'
;PLGALDLKLRRQMQDELKAIQKRVGTAFVHVTHDQEEAMALADHCVVMNDGRIEDEGAPERVYARPKTRFSATFMGESTILAGKAGETQDGRVEVATRLGPISLPGTAPAGAAVALAIRPEHLILAGAKGDVALGTAKVSDVVFQGSFKRVLATSAQDPTLQFIAKAPAPATVQAGDTVAVSCNAQDIILLAD
;
A
#
# COMPACT_ATOMS: atom_id res chain seq x y z
N PRO A 1 22.89 8.23 -4.67
CA PRO A 1 23.76 9.35 -4.25
C PRO A 1 23.11 10.26 -3.22
N LEU A 2 21.76 10.50 -3.32
CA LEU A 2 21.06 11.37 -2.37
C LEU A 2 20.82 10.73 -0.99
N GLY A 3 20.83 9.42 -0.89
CA GLY A 3 20.57 8.68 0.35
C GLY A 3 21.54 8.97 1.50
N ALA A 4 22.73 9.48 1.20
CA ALA A 4 23.75 9.87 2.20
C ALA A 4 23.55 11.28 2.78
N LEU A 5 22.62 12.08 2.24
CA LEU A 5 22.34 13.43 2.67
C LEU A 5 21.32 13.44 3.81
N ASP A 6 21.40 14.47 4.66
CA ASP A 6 20.34 14.74 5.63
C ASP A 6 19.02 15.07 4.91
N LEU A 7 17.90 14.90 5.61
CA LEU A 7 16.55 15.03 5.03
C LEU A 7 16.29 16.40 4.39
N LYS A 8 16.80 17.48 5.01
CA LYS A 8 16.57 18.85 4.50
C LYS A 8 17.33 19.08 3.21
N LEU A 9 18.62 18.71 3.20
CA LEU A 9 19.47 18.85 2.03
C LEU A 9 19.01 17.95 0.88
N ARG A 10 18.56 16.72 1.20
CA ARG A 10 17.99 15.80 0.21
C ARG A 10 16.79 16.43 -0.52
N ARG A 11 15.83 17.01 0.23
CA ARG A 11 14.65 17.68 -0.36
C ARG A 11 15.06 18.88 -1.22
N GLN A 12 15.98 19.70 -0.74
CA GLN A 12 16.48 20.83 -1.54
C GLN A 12 17.12 20.37 -2.87
N MET A 13 17.93 19.30 -2.82
CA MET A 13 18.55 18.75 -4.03
C MET A 13 17.51 18.14 -5.00
N GLN A 14 16.46 17.51 -4.49
CA GLN A 14 15.36 17.00 -5.31
C GLN A 14 14.63 18.14 -6.04
N ASP A 15 14.32 19.23 -5.33
CA ASP A 15 13.68 20.42 -5.91
C ASP A 15 14.56 21.07 -6.99
N GLU A 16 15.86 21.19 -6.73
CA GLU A 16 16.82 21.73 -7.70
C GLU A 16 16.95 20.85 -8.95
N LEU A 17 17.03 19.53 -8.80
CA LEU A 17 17.08 18.59 -9.92
C LEU A 17 15.83 18.69 -10.79
N LYS A 18 14.63 18.77 -10.18
CA LYS A 18 13.39 19.02 -10.93
C LYS A 18 13.39 20.36 -11.66
N ALA A 19 13.88 21.42 -11.02
CA ALA A 19 13.96 22.73 -11.64
C ALA A 19 14.93 22.75 -12.83
N ILE A 20 16.08 22.09 -12.70
CA ILE A 20 17.06 21.94 -13.78
C ILE A 20 16.46 21.15 -14.94
N GLN A 21 15.83 19.99 -14.67
CA GLN A 21 15.21 19.14 -15.67
C GLN A 21 14.16 19.92 -16.49
N LYS A 22 13.26 20.65 -15.81
CA LYS A 22 12.25 21.49 -16.47
C LYS A 22 12.87 22.60 -17.33
N ARG A 23 13.94 23.23 -16.85
CA ARG A 23 14.62 24.32 -17.56
C ARG A 23 15.37 23.85 -18.82
N VAL A 24 16.01 22.66 -18.69
CA VAL A 24 16.79 22.09 -19.81
C VAL A 24 15.88 21.38 -20.82
N GLY A 25 14.71 20.90 -20.40
CA GLY A 25 13.76 20.19 -21.25
C GLY A 25 14.24 18.82 -21.74
N THR A 26 15.19 18.21 -21.01
CA THR A 26 15.79 16.91 -21.35
C THR A 26 15.22 15.80 -20.46
N ALA A 27 15.09 14.59 -20.99
CA ALA A 27 14.74 13.43 -20.20
C ALA A 27 15.89 13.04 -19.26
N PHE A 28 15.57 12.88 -17.97
CA PHE A 28 16.50 12.36 -16.97
C PHE A 28 16.11 10.91 -16.64
N VAL A 29 17.08 10.02 -16.67
CA VAL A 29 16.91 8.66 -16.17
C VAL A 29 17.57 8.58 -14.81
N HIS A 30 16.77 8.32 -13.77
CA HIS A 30 17.23 8.18 -12.39
C HIS A 30 17.02 6.74 -11.93
N VAL A 31 18.09 6.09 -11.47
CA VAL A 31 18.03 4.73 -10.93
C VAL A 31 18.25 4.81 -9.43
N THR A 32 17.29 4.33 -8.68
CA THR A 32 17.31 4.35 -7.22
C THR A 32 16.63 3.11 -6.64
N HIS A 33 16.96 2.75 -5.42
CA HIS A 33 16.22 1.81 -4.59
C HIS A 33 15.39 2.51 -3.51
N ASP A 34 15.46 3.83 -3.44
CA ASP A 34 14.68 4.65 -2.51
C ASP A 34 13.34 5.03 -3.17
N GLN A 35 12.26 4.49 -2.62
CA GLN A 35 10.90 4.68 -3.12
C GLN A 35 10.43 6.13 -2.99
N GLU A 36 10.81 6.81 -1.87
CA GLU A 36 10.44 8.21 -1.65
C GLU A 36 11.14 9.10 -2.68
N GLU A 37 12.40 8.79 -3.01
CA GLU A 37 13.16 9.48 -4.04
C GLU A 37 12.51 9.29 -5.42
N ALA A 38 12.15 8.06 -5.78
CA ALA A 38 11.47 7.77 -7.04
C ALA A 38 10.14 8.50 -7.15
N MET A 39 9.30 8.47 -6.10
CA MET A 39 8.01 9.15 -6.09
C MET A 39 8.13 10.67 -6.13
N ALA A 40 9.17 11.24 -5.50
CA ALA A 40 9.38 12.69 -5.46
C ALA A 40 9.89 13.26 -6.78
N LEU A 41 10.76 12.53 -7.49
CA LEU A 41 11.49 13.06 -8.66
C LEU A 41 10.84 12.70 -9.99
N ALA A 42 10.29 11.51 -10.14
CA ALA A 42 9.88 10.99 -11.43
C ALA A 42 8.53 11.54 -11.91
N ASP A 43 8.41 11.74 -13.22
CA ASP A 43 7.12 11.89 -13.91
C ASP A 43 6.60 10.50 -14.36
N HIS A 44 7.51 9.53 -14.52
CA HIS A 44 7.22 8.16 -14.89
C HIS A 44 8.15 7.21 -14.13
N CYS A 45 7.59 6.27 -13.39
CA CYS A 45 8.32 5.24 -12.66
C CYS A 45 8.28 3.92 -13.42
N VAL A 46 9.38 3.16 -13.34
CA VAL A 46 9.48 1.77 -13.78
C VAL A 46 9.96 0.95 -12.60
N VAL A 47 9.13 0.01 -12.15
CA VAL A 47 9.48 -0.95 -11.09
C VAL A 47 10.03 -2.21 -11.75
N MET A 48 11.26 -2.57 -11.41
CA MET A 48 11.94 -3.74 -11.97
C MET A 48 12.24 -4.79 -10.91
N ASN A 49 12.11 -6.04 -11.28
CA ASN A 49 12.48 -7.18 -10.46
C ASN A 49 13.09 -8.28 -11.37
N ASP A 50 14.23 -8.81 -11.00
CA ASP A 50 14.94 -9.87 -11.74
C ASP A 50 15.04 -9.62 -13.26
N GLY A 51 15.33 -8.36 -13.64
CA GLY A 51 15.48 -7.95 -15.03
C GLY A 51 14.16 -7.79 -15.81
N ARG A 52 13.01 -7.89 -15.16
CA ARG A 52 11.68 -7.72 -15.75
C ARG A 52 11.00 -6.47 -15.21
N ILE A 53 10.17 -5.86 -16.04
CA ILE A 53 9.31 -4.74 -15.60
C ILE A 53 8.07 -5.34 -14.94
N GLU A 54 7.90 -5.07 -13.66
CA GLU A 54 6.75 -5.47 -12.85
C GLU A 54 5.60 -4.49 -12.97
N ASP A 55 5.94 -3.20 -13.03
CA ASP A 55 4.97 -2.12 -13.15
C ASP A 55 5.64 -0.87 -13.72
N GLU A 56 4.86 -0.02 -14.37
CA GLU A 56 5.33 1.27 -14.90
C GLU A 56 4.19 2.27 -15.01
N GLY A 57 4.48 3.55 -14.82
CA GLY A 57 3.53 4.65 -14.98
C GLY A 57 3.81 5.83 -14.07
N ALA A 58 2.86 6.76 -13.98
CA ALA A 58 2.96 7.86 -13.02
C ALA A 58 3.14 7.33 -11.59
N PRO A 59 4.00 7.94 -10.75
CA PRO A 59 4.28 7.48 -9.39
C PRO A 59 3.03 7.23 -8.55
N GLU A 60 2.08 8.16 -8.60
CA GLU A 60 0.81 8.06 -7.89
C GLU A 60 0.00 6.83 -8.32
N ARG A 61 -0.03 6.50 -9.64
CA ARG A 61 -0.72 5.32 -10.14
C ARG A 61 -0.02 4.04 -9.67
N VAL A 62 1.34 3.99 -9.76
CA VAL A 62 2.12 2.82 -9.35
C VAL A 62 1.94 2.56 -7.84
N TYR A 63 1.87 3.61 -7.04
CA TYR A 63 1.61 3.50 -5.60
C TYR A 63 0.16 3.09 -5.29
N ALA A 64 -0.81 3.83 -5.85
CA ALA A 64 -2.22 3.66 -5.48
C ALA A 64 -2.87 2.43 -6.13
N ARG A 65 -2.41 2.01 -7.31
CA ARG A 65 -2.97 0.88 -8.06
C ARG A 65 -1.86 0.04 -8.71
N PRO A 66 -1.00 -0.60 -7.92
CA PRO A 66 0.07 -1.48 -8.43
C PRO A 66 -0.54 -2.62 -9.26
N LYS A 67 0.21 -3.08 -10.26
CA LYS A 67 -0.21 -4.18 -11.14
C LYS A 67 0.16 -5.55 -10.58
N THR A 68 1.22 -5.64 -9.79
CA THR A 68 1.72 -6.90 -9.25
C THR A 68 1.87 -6.84 -7.73
N ARG A 69 1.89 -8.02 -7.10
CA ARG A 69 2.16 -8.14 -5.67
C ARG A 69 3.55 -7.58 -5.31
N PHE A 70 4.53 -7.79 -6.20
CA PHE A 70 5.86 -7.22 -6.01
C PHE A 70 5.80 -5.69 -5.96
N SER A 71 5.20 -5.04 -6.95
CA SER A 71 5.10 -3.57 -6.95
C SER A 71 4.28 -3.05 -5.77
N ALA A 72 3.22 -3.76 -5.33
CA ALA A 72 2.44 -3.38 -4.16
C ALA A 72 3.27 -3.36 -2.87
N THR A 73 4.18 -4.33 -2.69
CA THR A 73 5.02 -4.42 -1.49
C THR A 73 6.32 -3.64 -1.62
N PHE A 74 6.86 -3.52 -2.83
CA PHE A 74 8.09 -2.75 -3.08
C PHE A 74 7.85 -1.24 -2.99
N MET A 75 6.74 -0.72 -3.51
CA MET A 75 6.43 0.73 -3.52
C MET A 75 5.80 1.23 -2.21
N GLY A 76 6.04 0.56 -1.11
CA GLY A 76 5.55 0.94 0.21
C GLY A 76 4.95 -0.24 0.96
N GLU A 77 4.63 -0.02 2.23
CA GLU A 77 3.99 -1.04 3.06
C GLU A 77 2.57 -1.33 2.54
N SER A 78 2.18 -2.59 2.63
CA SER A 78 0.82 -3.05 2.31
C SER A 78 0.45 -4.25 3.16
N THR A 79 -0.79 -4.31 3.59
CA THR A 79 -1.38 -5.55 4.11
C THR A 79 -1.82 -6.39 2.91
N ILE A 80 -1.34 -7.62 2.82
CA ILE A 80 -1.63 -8.53 1.71
C ILE A 80 -2.48 -9.70 2.25
N LEU A 81 -3.67 -9.89 1.64
CA LEU A 81 -4.53 -11.03 1.91
C LEU A 81 -4.58 -11.91 0.67
N ALA A 82 -4.21 -13.17 0.81
CA ALA A 82 -4.41 -14.15 -0.25
C ALA A 82 -5.87 -14.58 -0.30
N GLY A 83 -6.38 -14.83 -1.50
CA GLY A 83 -7.74 -15.26 -1.69
C GLY A 83 -7.97 -15.99 -3.01
N LYS A 84 -9.20 -16.44 -3.21
CA LYS A 84 -9.66 -17.08 -4.42
C LYS A 84 -10.85 -16.30 -4.99
N ALA A 85 -10.74 -15.87 -6.24
CA ALA A 85 -11.80 -15.12 -6.89
C ALA A 85 -13.03 -16.02 -7.15
N GLY A 86 -14.20 -15.50 -6.82
CA GLY A 86 -15.49 -16.04 -7.22
C GLY A 86 -15.93 -15.52 -8.58
N GLU A 87 -17.23 -15.58 -8.84
CA GLU A 87 -17.81 -15.00 -10.04
C GLU A 87 -17.81 -13.47 -9.98
N THR A 88 -17.60 -12.85 -11.13
CA THR A 88 -17.75 -11.40 -11.27
C THR A 88 -19.19 -11.07 -11.67
N GLN A 89 -19.86 -10.23 -10.90
CA GLN A 89 -21.21 -9.72 -11.16
C GLN A 89 -21.23 -8.21 -11.03
N ASP A 90 -21.82 -7.51 -11.98
CA ASP A 90 -21.97 -6.04 -11.98
C ASP A 90 -20.65 -5.28 -11.74
N GLY A 91 -19.54 -5.76 -12.32
CA GLY A 91 -18.22 -5.15 -12.18
C GLY A 91 -17.59 -5.32 -10.79
N ARG A 92 -18.12 -6.22 -9.96
CA ARG A 92 -17.60 -6.58 -8.65
C ARG A 92 -17.25 -8.07 -8.63
N VAL A 93 -16.18 -8.38 -7.94
CA VAL A 93 -15.75 -9.76 -7.67
C VAL A 93 -15.83 -10.04 -6.17
N GLU A 94 -16.35 -11.19 -5.81
CA GLU A 94 -16.26 -11.70 -4.46
C GLU A 94 -15.00 -12.55 -4.33
N VAL A 95 -14.15 -12.24 -3.37
CA VAL A 95 -12.91 -12.97 -3.10
C VAL A 95 -13.04 -13.70 -1.77
N ALA A 96 -12.99 -15.02 -1.82
CA ALA A 96 -12.94 -15.87 -0.62
C ALA A 96 -11.54 -15.75 0.00
N THR A 97 -11.48 -15.24 1.23
CA THR A 97 -10.25 -15.08 2.02
C THR A 97 -10.36 -15.84 3.35
N ARG A 98 -9.25 -15.93 4.09
CA ARG A 98 -9.28 -16.47 5.46
C ARG A 98 -10.07 -15.62 6.45
N LEU A 99 -10.32 -14.36 6.14
CA LEU A 99 -11.15 -13.46 6.96
C LEU A 99 -12.65 -13.54 6.59
N GLY A 100 -13.01 -14.35 5.60
CA GLY A 100 -14.32 -14.43 5.00
C GLY A 100 -14.38 -13.85 3.58
N PRO A 101 -15.57 -13.85 2.95
CA PRO A 101 -15.75 -13.29 1.61
C PRO A 101 -15.65 -11.76 1.64
N ILE A 102 -14.94 -11.20 0.67
CA ILE A 102 -14.80 -9.76 0.47
C ILE A 102 -15.25 -9.41 -0.94
N SER A 103 -16.28 -8.55 -1.06
CA SER A 103 -16.76 -8.04 -2.34
C SER A 103 -16.11 -6.69 -2.64
N LEU A 104 -15.45 -6.56 -3.79
CA LEU A 104 -14.75 -5.34 -4.19
C LEU A 104 -14.94 -5.05 -5.68
N PRO A 105 -14.79 -3.80 -6.13
CA PRO A 105 -14.78 -3.46 -7.54
C PRO A 105 -13.62 -4.14 -8.25
N GLY A 106 -13.88 -4.72 -9.42
CA GLY A 106 -12.86 -5.38 -10.23
C GLY A 106 -13.37 -6.67 -10.86
N THR A 107 -12.51 -7.27 -11.66
CA THR A 107 -12.79 -8.52 -12.36
C THR A 107 -11.61 -9.48 -12.22
N ALA A 108 -11.90 -10.75 -12.02
CA ALA A 108 -10.91 -11.83 -12.06
C ALA A 108 -11.55 -13.10 -12.61
N PRO A 109 -10.80 -14.00 -13.22
CA PRO A 109 -11.33 -15.30 -13.60
C PRO A 109 -11.81 -16.07 -12.36
N ALA A 110 -13.01 -16.64 -12.45
CA ALA A 110 -13.55 -17.44 -11.34
C ALA A 110 -12.60 -18.61 -11.02
N GLY A 111 -12.32 -18.78 -9.72
CA GLY A 111 -11.39 -19.78 -9.22
C GLY A 111 -9.91 -19.39 -9.27
N ALA A 112 -9.56 -18.22 -9.83
CA ALA A 112 -8.17 -17.75 -9.85
C ALA A 112 -7.66 -17.45 -8.44
N ALA A 113 -6.39 -17.76 -8.19
CA ALA A 113 -5.67 -17.25 -7.03
C ALA A 113 -5.45 -15.75 -7.22
N VAL A 114 -5.72 -14.97 -6.19
CA VAL A 114 -5.58 -13.52 -6.20
C VAL A 114 -5.03 -13.03 -4.85
N ALA A 115 -4.42 -11.86 -4.87
CA ALA A 115 -4.05 -11.16 -3.66
C ALA A 115 -4.83 -9.85 -3.55
N LEU A 116 -5.26 -9.52 -2.34
CA LEU A 116 -5.84 -8.22 -2.01
C LEU A 116 -4.79 -7.41 -1.26
N ALA A 117 -4.44 -6.23 -1.80
CA ALA A 117 -3.51 -5.33 -1.14
C ALA A 117 -4.27 -4.13 -0.57
N ILE A 118 -3.93 -3.74 0.66
CA ILE A 118 -4.52 -2.60 1.34
C ILE A 118 -3.39 -1.72 1.86
N ARG A 119 -3.39 -0.44 1.49
CA ARG A 119 -2.40 0.52 1.98
C ARG A 119 -2.65 0.86 3.45
N PRO A 120 -1.60 1.14 4.24
CA PRO A 120 -1.72 1.44 5.68
C PRO A 120 -2.66 2.60 6.00
N GLU A 121 -2.73 3.61 5.16
CA GLU A 121 -3.61 4.76 5.29
C GLU A 121 -5.09 4.46 5.05
N HIS A 122 -5.41 3.34 4.41
CA HIS A 122 -6.77 2.89 4.14
C HIS A 122 -7.30 1.89 5.19
N LEU A 123 -6.44 1.41 6.08
CA LEU A 123 -6.87 0.59 7.21
C LEU A 123 -7.39 1.47 8.35
N ILE A 124 -8.61 1.18 8.77
CA ILE A 124 -9.32 1.87 9.84
C ILE A 124 -9.29 0.99 11.08
N LEU A 125 -8.66 1.51 12.14
CA LEU A 125 -8.58 0.84 13.44
C LEU A 125 -9.44 1.61 14.44
N ALA A 126 -10.42 0.97 15.04
CA ALA A 126 -11.33 1.51 16.05
C ALA A 126 -12.04 2.84 15.64
N GLY A 127 -13.30 3.01 15.91
CA GLY A 127 -14.05 4.25 15.64
C GLY A 127 -14.86 4.21 14.35
N ALA A 128 -14.44 4.94 13.29
CA ALA A 128 -15.14 4.93 12.01
C ALA A 128 -15.13 3.51 11.41
N LYS A 129 -16.21 3.13 10.72
CA LYS A 129 -16.30 1.82 10.06
C LYS A 129 -16.20 2.02 8.55
N GLY A 130 -15.28 1.29 7.91
CA GLY A 130 -15.34 1.04 6.48
C GLY A 130 -16.48 0.09 6.13
N ASP A 131 -16.79 -0.03 4.85
CA ASP A 131 -17.84 -0.92 4.34
C ASP A 131 -17.41 -2.40 4.30
N VAL A 132 -16.11 -2.68 4.46
CA VAL A 132 -15.53 -4.02 4.56
C VAL A 132 -14.96 -4.23 5.97
N ALA A 133 -15.56 -5.15 6.72
CA ALA A 133 -15.04 -5.58 8.01
C ALA A 133 -13.95 -6.66 7.80
N LEU A 134 -12.76 -6.43 8.36
CA LEU A 134 -11.62 -7.36 8.31
C LEU A 134 -11.45 -8.15 9.63
N GLY A 135 -12.42 -8.01 10.56
CA GLY A 135 -12.43 -8.70 11.84
C GLY A 135 -11.78 -7.89 12.97
N THR A 136 -11.20 -8.61 13.93
CA THR A 136 -10.50 -8.01 15.08
C THR A 136 -9.03 -8.37 15.02
N ALA A 137 -8.20 -7.50 15.57
CA ALA A 137 -6.76 -7.71 15.65
C ALA A 137 -6.20 -7.26 17.00
N LYS A 138 -5.15 -7.93 17.44
CA LYS A 138 -4.38 -7.53 18.62
C LYS A 138 -3.23 -6.65 18.20
N VAL A 139 -3.18 -5.44 18.71
CA VAL A 139 -2.10 -4.48 18.46
C VAL A 139 -0.80 -5.00 19.09
N SER A 140 0.21 -5.22 18.27
CA SER A 140 1.53 -5.68 18.70
C SER A 140 2.52 -4.53 18.92
N ASP A 141 2.41 -3.47 18.11
CA ASP A 141 3.33 -2.33 18.19
C ASP A 141 2.67 -1.03 17.73
N VAL A 142 3.09 0.10 18.31
CA VAL A 142 2.65 1.45 17.94
C VAL A 142 3.84 2.39 17.95
N VAL A 143 4.21 2.90 16.78
CA VAL A 143 5.33 3.85 16.62
C VAL A 143 4.79 5.21 16.18
N PHE A 144 5.05 6.24 16.98
CA PHE A 144 4.72 7.62 16.61
C PHE A 144 5.70 8.14 15.56
N GLN A 145 5.18 8.64 14.44
CA GLN A 145 5.96 9.18 13.32
C GLN A 145 5.60 10.65 13.01
N GLY A 146 5.28 11.43 14.02
CA GLY A 146 4.95 12.86 13.89
C GLY A 146 3.49 13.06 13.51
N SER A 147 3.14 13.02 12.25
CA SER A 147 1.77 13.27 11.75
C SER A 147 0.82 12.08 11.93
N PHE A 148 1.34 10.88 12.13
CA PHE A 148 0.56 9.65 12.31
C PHE A 148 1.28 8.68 13.27
N LYS A 149 0.54 7.65 13.68
CA LYS A 149 1.07 6.47 14.37
C LYS A 149 1.06 5.30 13.40
N ARG A 150 2.22 4.67 13.20
CA ARG A 150 2.30 3.38 12.51
C ARG A 150 1.93 2.30 13.50
N VAL A 151 0.89 1.53 13.19
CA VAL A 151 0.34 0.50 14.06
C VAL A 151 0.51 -0.86 13.38
N LEU A 152 1.09 -1.81 14.11
CA LEU A 152 1.12 -3.22 13.74
C LEU A 152 0.10 -3.97 14.57
N ALA A 153 -0.75 -4.77 13.93
CA ALA A 153 -1.73 -5.58 14.62
C ALA A 153 -1.86 -6.96 13.96
N THR A 154 -1.92 -8.01 14.77
CA THR A 154 -2.09 -9.38 14.28
C THR A 154 -3.56 -9.75 14.27
N SER A 155 -4.04 -10.30 13.16
CA SER A 155 -5.42 -10.75 13.02
C SER A 155 -5.75 -11.84 14.04
N ALA A 156 -6.92 -11.73 14.68
CA ALA A 156 -7.41 -12.78 15.58
C ALA A 156 -7.88 -14.03 14.82
N GLN A 157 -8.31 -13.89 13.56
CA GLN A 157 -8.80 -14.97 12.72
C GLN A 157 -7.68 -15.69 11.94
N ASP A 158 -6.59 -14.97 11.61
CA ASP A 158 -5.42 -15.52 10.95
C ASP A 158 -4.14 -14.96 11.60
N PRO A 159 -3.52 -15.69 12.54
CA PRO A 159 -2.30 -15.24 13.22
C PRO A 159 -1.09 -15.02 12.30
N THR A 160 -1.14 -15.48 11.07
CA THR A 160 -0.10 -15.23 10.07
C THR A 160 -0.27 -13.88 9.37
N LEU A 161 -1.46 -13.27 9.48
CA LEU A 161 -1.78 -11.99 8.88
C LEU A 161 -1.48 -10.84 9.84
N GLN A 162 -0.63 -9.93 9.39
CA GLN A 162 -0.38 -8.67 10.06
C GLN A 162 -1.03 -7.52 9.31
N PHE A 163 -1.79 -6.71 10.03
CA PHE A 163 -2.29 -5.43 9.56
C PHE A 163 -1.25 -4.35 9.85
N ILE A 164 -0.96 -3.53 8.86
CA ILE A 164 -0.10 -2.36 9.00
C ILE A 164 -0.98 -1.15 8.73
N ALA A 165 -1.22 -0.32 9.74
CA ALA A 165 -2.10 0.85 9.62
C ALA A 165 -1.40 2.15 9.97
N LYS A 166 -1.81 3.24 9.34
CA LYS A 166 -1.47 4.62 9.71
C LYS A 166 -2.65 5.25 10.43
N ALA A 167 -2.65 5.21 11.75
CA ALA A 167 -3.65 5.88 12.56
C ALA A 167 -3.32 7.37 12.72
N PRO A 168 -4.32 8.29 12.77
CA PRO A 168 -4.06 9.70 13.07
C PRO A 168 -3.26 9.88 14.37
N ALA A 169 -2.40 10.89 14.43
CA ALA A 169 -1.55 11.15 15.60
C ALA A 169 -2.30 11.18 16.96
N PRO A 170 -3.52 11.77 17.06
CA PRO A 170 -4.26 11.79 18.31
C PRO A 170 -4.99 10.46 18.66
N ALA A 171 -4.91 9.42 17.80
CA ALA A 171 -5.54 8.14 18.12
C ALA A 171 -4.99 7.55 19.42
N THR A 172 -5.88 6.98 20.25
CA THR A 172 -5.54 6.46 21.58
C THR A 172 -5.06 5.01 21.58
N VAL A 173 -4.92 4.40 20.41
CA VAL A 173 -4.48 3.01 20.23
C VAL A 173 -3.11 2.74 20.86
N GLN A 174 -3.00 1.65 21.61
CA GLN A 174 -1.79 1.23 22.31
C GLN A 174 -1.48 -0.26 22.03
N ALA A 175 -0.21 -0.63 22.25
CA ALA A 175 0.18 -2.05 22.19
C ALA A 175 -0.56 -2.85 23.26
N GLY A 176 -1.06 -4.02 22.88
CA GLY A 176 -1.90 -4.90 23.70
C GLY A 176 -3.41 -4.71 23.49
N ASP A 177 -3.86 -3.62 22.89
CA ASP A 177 -5.26 -3.39 22.60
C ASP A 177 -5.81 -4.42 21.61
N THR A 178 -7.10 -4.74 21.75
CA THR A 178 -7.86 -5.46 20.73
C THR A 178 -8.75 -4.47 20.00
N VAL A 179 -8.55 -4.35 18.70
CA VAL A 179 -9.24 -3.36 17.86
C VAL A 179 -10.01 -4.03 16.73
N ALA A 180 -11.14 -3.44 16.35
CA ALA A 180 -11.80 -3.79 15.10
C ALA A 180 -11.01 -3.18 13.93
N VAL A 181 -10.86 -3.96 12.85
CA VAL A 181 -10.17 -3.56 11.63
C VAL A 181 -11.16 -3.53 10.47
N SER A 182 -11.17 -2.46 9.72
CA SER A 182 -12.01 -2.31 8.52
C SER A 182 -11.30 -1.48 7.45
N CYS A 183 -11.85 -1.47 6.25
CA CYS A 183 -11.45 -0.57 5.15
C CYS A 183 -12.64 -0.34 4.22
N ASN A 184 -12.49 0.49 3.18
CA ASN A 184 -13.50 0.58 2.15
C ASN A 184 -13.14 -0.33 0.96
N ALA A 185 -14.13 -0.96 0.37
CA ALA A 185 -13.95 -1.88 -0.77
C ALA A 185 -13.23 -1.23 -1.96
N GLN A 186 -13.47 0.06 -2.20
CA GLN A 186 -12.81 0.83 -3.26
C GLN A 186 -11.32 1.05 -3.05
N ASP A 187 -10.85 0.92 -1.80
CA ASP A 187 -9.46 1.12 -1.40
C ASP A 187 -8.67 -0.19 -1.39
N ILE A 188 -9.36 -1.32 -1.64
CA ILE A 188 -8.73 -2.63 -1.78
C ILE A 188 -8.26 -2.81 -3.23
N ILE A 189 -7.01 -3.19 -3.39
CA ILE A 189 -6.40 -3.41 -4.69
C ILE A 189 -6.42 -4.91 -4.98
N LEU A 190 -7.07 -5.29 -6.08
CA LEU A 190 -7.09 -6.68 -6.58
C LEU A 190 -5.85 -6.92 -7.45
N LEU A 191 -5.06 -7.89 -7.07
CA LEU A 191 -3.84 -8.30 -7.77
C LEU A 191 -3.99 -9.75 -8.26
N ALA A 192 -3.54 -10.03 -9.48
CA ALA A 192 -3.30 -11.40 -9.91
C ALA A 192 -2.09 -11.96 -9.14
N ASP A 193 -2.22 -13.19 -8.64
CA ASP A 193 -1.14 -13.88 -7.91
C ASP A 193 -0.32 -14.75 -8.86
#